data_852dbc69e8d2c16df448b76fd682c420
#
_entry.id   852dbc69e8d2c16df448b76fd682c420
#
_cell.length_a   1.000
_cell.length_b   1.000
_cell.length_c   1.000
_cell.angle_alpha   90.00
_cell.angle_beta   90.00
_cell.angle_gamma   90.00
#
_symmetry.space_group_name_H-M   'P 1'
#
loop_
_entity.id
_entity.type
_entity.pdbx_description
1 polymer ?
#
loop_
_entity_poly.entity_id
_entity_poly.type
_entity_poly.pdbx_seq_one_letter_code
_entity_poly.pdbx_strand_id
1 'polypeptide(L)'
;MQFIHIDDMRDAICTAFEKNIPGVYNVAPDDYIGFQDAIKASGSRPIQIPSIPPSLTEAIAKFLNWKSFPVYLINYFKYPVIIDGSLFSKTFNFKPKKTLDDIFTYYRSLK
;
A
#
# COMPACT_ATOMS: atom_id res chain seq x y z
N MET A 1 3.85 -4.26 0.90
CA MET A 1 2.86 -3.19 0.57
C MET A 1 3.32 -2.54 -0.71
N GLN A 2 2.37 -2.14 -1.57
CA GLN A 2 2.63 -1.37 -2.77
C GLN A 2 2.11 0.05 -2.57
N PHE A 3 2.79 1.02 -3.15
CA PHE A 3 2.41 2.43 -3.10
C PHE A 3 2.51 3.02 -4.49
N ILE A 4 1.52 3.78 -4.91
CA ILE A 4 1.55 4.53 -6.15
C ILE A 4 1.53 6.03 -5.86
N HIS A 5 2.36 6.80 -6.56
CA HIS A 5 2.38 8.25 -6.41
C HIS A 5 1.11 8.86 -7.02
N ILE A 6 0.63 9.95 -6.43
CA ILE A 6 -0.59 10.61 -6.89
C ILE A 6 -0.50 11.08 -8.35
N ASP A 7 0.68 11.53 -8.79
CA ASP A 7 0.90 11.93 -10.17
C ASP A 7 0.78 10.74 -11.14
N ASP A 8 1.34 9.57 -10.76
CA ASP A 8 1.23 8.36 -11.59
C ASP A 8 -0.21 7.85 -11.63
N MET A 9 -0.95 7.96 -10.53
CA MET A 9 -2.38 7.62 -10.52
C MET A 9 -3.19 8.55 -11.41
N ARG A 10 -2.92 9.86 -11.36
CA ARG A 10 -3.54 10.85 -12.27
C ARG A 10 -3.25 10.49 -13.73
N ASP A 11 -1.98 10.23 -14.05
CA ASP A 11 -1.58 9.92 -15.44
C ASP A 11 -2.21 8.60 -15.91
N ALA A 12 -2.35 7.60 -15.03
CA ALA A 12 -3.05 6.36 -15.33
C ALA A 12 -4.53 6.60 -15.66
N ILE A 13 -5.23 7.41 -14.86
CA ILE A 13 -6.63 7.75 -15.09
C ILE A 13 -6.79 8.51 -16.42
N CYS A 14 -5.95 9.51 -16.69
CA CYS A 14 -5.97 10.24 -17.95
C CYS A 14 -5.75 9.31 -19.14
N THR A 15 -4.75 8.42 -19.04
CA THR A 15 -4.46 7.44 -20.11
C THR A 15 -5.63 6.48 -20.37
N ALA A 16 -6.28 6.02 -19.28
CA ALA A 16 -7.45 5.15 -19.39
C ALA A 16 -8.62 5.87 -20.07
N PHE A 17 -8.85 7.12 -19.70
CA PHE A 17 -9.90 7.95 -20.30
C PHE A 17 -9.65 8.23 -21.80
N GLU A 18 -8.42 8.62 -22.15
CA GLU A 18 -8.04 8.92 -23.54
C GLU A 18 -8.16 7.70 -24.47
N LYS A 19 -7.70 6.54 -24.01
CA LYS A 19 -7.75 5.31 -24.81
C LYS A 19 -9.11 4.66 -24.85
N ASN A 20 -9.96 4.93 -23.85
CA ASN A 20 -11.34 4.45 -23.75
C ASN A 20 -11.52 2.94 -24.03
N ILE A 21 -10.64 2.12 -23.48
CA ILE A 21 -10.71 0.65 -23.61
C ILE A 21 -11.51 0.11 -22.43
N PRO A 22 -12.70 -0.49 -22.68
CA PRO A 22 -13.54 -0.98 -21.59
C PRO A 22 -12.92 -2.16 -20.87
N GLY A 23 -13.14 -2.26 -19.56
CA GLY A 23 -12.62 -3.36 -18.74
C GLY A 23 -12.48 -2.98 -17.27
N VAL A 24 -12.03 -3.95 -16.48
CA VAL A 24 -11.65 -3.74 -15.07
C VAL A 24 -10.15 -3.96 -14.97
N TYR A 25 -9.44 -2.96 -14.49
CA TYR A 25 -7.99 -2.95 -14.47
C TYR A 25 -7.49 -2.55 -13.09
N ASN A 26 -6.46 -3.26 -12.63
CA ASN A 26 -5.71 -2.85 -11.45
C ASN A 26 -4.56 -1.92 -11.88
N VAL A 27 -4.42 -0.80 -11.21
CA VAL A 27 -3.28 0.10 -11.38
C VAL A 27 -2.37 -0.07 -10.16
N ALA A 28 -1.24 -0.71 -10.36
CA ALA A 28 -0.27 -0.96 -9.31
C ALA A 28 1.16 -0.92 -9.87
N PRO A 29 2.14 -0.45 -9.09
CA PRO A 29 3.56 -0.55 -9.47
C PRO A 29 4.05 -2.00 -9.32
N ASP A 30 5.16 -2.30 -9.98
CA ASP A 30 5.81 -3.62 -9.88
C ASP A 30 6.60 -3.77 -8.58
N ASP A 31 7.03 -2.66 -7.98
CA ASP A 31 7.81 -2.64 -6.76
C ASP A 31 6.93 -2.71 -5.50
N TYR A 32 7.51 -3.23 -4.44
CA TYR A 32 6.85 -3.35 -3.15
C TYR A 32 7.86 -3.20 -2.01
N ILE A 33 7.37 -2.84 -0.84
CA ILE A 33 8.18 -2.65 0.36
C ILE A 33 7.56 -3.38 1.55
N GLY A 34 8.41 -3.90 2.44
CA GLY A 34 7.97 -4.47 3.71
C GLY A 34 7.36 -3.41 4.62
N PHE A 35 6.41 -3.82 5.47
CA PHE A 35 5.71 -2.89 6.37
C PHE A 35 6.66 -2.10 7.28
N GLN A 36 7.64 -2.79 7.89
CA GLN A 36 8.60 -2.14 8.78
C GLN A 36 9.53 -1.17 8.03
N ASP A 37 9.91 -1.52 6.81
CA ASP A 37 10.76 -0.65 5.99
C ASP A 37 9.99 0.56 5.47
N ALA A 38 8.69 0.40 5.17
CA ALA A 38 7.81 1.52 4.86
C ALA A 38 7.70 2.52 6.03
N ILE A 39 7.59 2.02 7.28
CA ILE A 39 7.59 2.87 8.47
C ILE A 39 8.91 3.64 8.59
N LYS A 40 10.06 2.97 8.40
CA LYS A 40 11.37 3.64 8.42
C LYS A 40 11.47 4.69 7.30
N ALA A 41 11.09 4.33 6.08
CA ALA A 41 11.11 5.23 4.93
C ALA A 41 10.19 6.45 5.12
N SER A 42 9.09 6.33 5.87
CA SER A 42 8.22 7.45 6.24
C SER A 42 8.83 8.41 7.27
N GLY A 43 10.04 8.14 7.76
CA GLY A 43 10.72 8.91 8.80
C GLY A 43 10.22 8.61 10.22
N SER A 44 9.43 7.54 10.39
CA SER A 44 8.92 7.11 11.69
C SER A 44 9.76 5.98 12.26
N ARG A 45 9.78 5.85 13.60
CA ARG A 45 10.47 4.73 14.25
C ARG A 45 9.56 3.49 14.24
N PRO A 46 10.03 2.35 13.72
CA PRO A 46 9.23 1.13 13.77
C PRO A 46 9.08 0.67 15.22
N ILE A 47 7.85 0.39 15.62
CA ILE A 47 7.55 -0.23 16.90
C ILE A 47 7.66 -1.75 16.68
N GLN A 48 8.57 -2.39 17.39
CA GLN A 48 8.66 -3.85 17.39
C GLN A 48 7.47 -4.39 18.17
N ILE A 49 6.49 -4.92 17.46
CA ILE A 49 5.39 -5.65 18.08
C ILE A 49 5.85 -7.11 18.18
N PRO A 50 6.00 -7.66 19.39
CA PRO A 50 6.35 -9.08 19.53
C PRO A 50 5.29 -9.95 18.86
N SER A 51 5.70 -11.11 18.34
CA SER A 51 4.77 -12.10 17.76
C SER A 51 3.79 -12.56 18.84
N ILE A 52 2.63 -11.97 18.88
CA ILE A 52 1.57 -12.29 19.84
C ILE A 52 0.69 -13.38 19.21
N PRO A 53 0.45 -14.49 19.91
CA PRO A 53 -0.49 -15.51 19.43
C PRO A 53 -1.88 -14.91 19.16
N PRO A 54 -2.62 -15.39 18.13
CA PRO A 54 -3.93 -14.84 17.77
C PRO A 54 -4.94 -14.78 18.94
N SER A 55 -4.89 -15.76 19.84
CA SER A 55 -5.72 -15.80 21.05
C SER A 55 -5.46 -14.66 22.03
N LEU A 56 -4.23 -14.16 22.06
CA LEU A 56 -3.84 -13.07 22.97
C LEU A 56 -4.14 -11.69 22.35
N THR A 57 -4.14 -11.60 21.00
CA THR A 57 -4.49 -10.35 20.30
C THR A 57 -5.96 -9.98 20.51
N GLU A 58 -6.87 -10.95 20.56
CA GLU A 58 -8.27 -10.71 20.89
C GLU A 58 -8.45 -10.21 22.33
N ALA A 59 -7.72 -10.81 23.28
CA ALA A 59 -7.76 -10.40 24.68
C ALA A 59 -7.23 -8.97 24.86
N ILE A 60 -6.13 -8.62 24.20
CA ILE A 60 -5.54 -7.26 24.24
C ILE A 60 -6.47 -6.23 23.58
N ALA A 61 -7.07 -6.56 22.43
CA ALA A 61 -8.02 -5.67 21.75
C ALA A 61 -9.27 -5.42 22.61
N LYS A 62 -9.77 -6.43 23.31
CA LYS A 62 -10.87 -6.30 24.28
C LYS A 62 -10.46 -5.48 25.50
N PHE A 63 -9.26 -5.69 26.05
CA PHE A 63 -8.76 -4.98 27.23
C PHE A 63 -8.53 -3.49 26.96
N LEU A 64 -7.98 -3.16 25.78
CA LEU A 64 -7.75 -1.78 25.36
C LEU A 64 -9.01 -1.07 24.85
N ASN A 65 -10.18 -1.74 24.92
CA ASN A 65 -11.46 -1.22 24.46
C ASN A 65 -11.40 -0.64 23.02
N TRP A 66 -10.60 -1.27 22.18
CA TRP A 66 -10.37 -0.87 20.78
C TRP A 66 -11.57 -1.25 19.91
N LYS A 67 -12.73 -0.68 20.22
CA LYS A 67 -14.01 -0.95 19.52
C LYS A 67 -13.95 -0.68 18.02
N SER A 68 -12.98 0.11 17.56
CA SER A 68 -12.90 0.55 16.16
C SER A 68 -11.79 -0.12 15.36
N PHE A 69 -10.94 -0.98 15.96
CA PHE A 69 -9.88 -1.64 15.22
C PHE A 69 -10.28 -3.08 14.87
N PRO A 70 -10.61 -3.35 13.60
CA PRO A 70 -10.99 -4.70 13.19
C PRO A 70 -9.78 -5.64 13.29
N VAL A 71 -9.87 -6.68 14.11
CA VAL A 71 -8.78 -7.63 14.39
C VAL A 71 -8.26 -8.29 13.10
N TYR A 72 -9.11 -8.47 12.08
CA TYR A 72 -8.71 -9.03 10.79
C TYR A 72 -7.68 -8.16 10.03
N LEU A 73 -7.60 -6.85 10.31
CA LEU A 73 -6.59 -5.97 9.71
C LEU A 73 -5.16 -6.36 10.13
N ILE A 74 -4.99 -7.05 11.26
CA ILE A 74 -3.67 -7.55 11.70
C ILE A 74 -3.09 -8.49 10.64
N ASN A 75 -3.92 -9.27 9.97
CA ASN A 75 -3.49 -10.17 8.92
C ASN A 75 -2.91 -9.42 7.69
N TYR A 76 -3.42 -8.23 7.38
CA TYR A 76 -2.88 -7.40 6.29
C TYR A 76 -1.47 -6.88 6.60
N PHE A 77 -1.13 -6.69 7.87
CA PHE A 77 0.23 -6.31 8.28
C PHE A 77 1.17 -7.52 8.33
N LYS A 78 0.63 -8.70 8.61
CA LYS A 78 1.39 -9.93 8.72
C LYS A 78 1.69 -10.56 7.36
N TYR A 79 0.74 -10.49 6.42
CA TYR A 79 0.86 -11.09 5.10
C TYR A 79 0.88 -9.99 4.04
N PRO A 80 1.94 -9.90 3.21
CA PRO A 80 1.98 -8.92 2.14
C PRO A 80 0.89 -9.22 1.11
N VAL A 81 0.08 -8.21 0.80
CA VAL A 81 -0.86 -8.24 -0.33
C VAL A 81 -0.21 -7.47 -1.47
N ILE A 82 -0.01 -8.15 -2.59
CA ILE A 82 0.55 -7.59 -3.82
C ILE A 82 -0.52 -7.68 -4.90
N ILE A 83 -0.79 -6.57 -5.56
CA ILE A 83 -1.78 -6.45 -6.63
C ILE A 83 -1.02 -6.50 -7.95
N ASP A 84 -1.46 -7.35 -8.86
CA ASP A 84 -0.93 -7.42 -10.22
C ASP A 84 -1.54 -6.32 -11.10
N GLY A 85 -0.72 -5.33 -11.48
CA GLY A 85 -1.08 -4.25 -12.40
C GLY A 85 -0.68 -4.51 -13.86
N SER A 86 -0.16 -5.69 -14.17
CA SER A 86 0.43 -6.00 -15.49
C SER A 86 -0.57 -5.89 -16.65
N LEU A 87 -1.86 -6.21 -16.42
CA LEU A 87 -2.90 -6.07 -17.42
C LEU A 87 -3.08 -4.61 -17.84
N PHE A 88 -3.16 -3.69 -16.87
CA PHE A 88 -3.25 -2.26 -17.16
C PHE A 88 -2.01 -1.77 -17.91
N SER A 89 -0.83 -2.12 -17.39
CA SER A 89 0.44 -1.70 -17.97
C SER A 89 0.58 -2.12 -19.44
N LYS A 90 0.20 -3.36 -19.77
CA LYS A 90 0.24 -3.89 -21.15
C LYS A 90 -0.83 -3.25 -22.05
N THR A 91 -2.08 -3.18 -21.58
CA THR A 91 -3.21 -2.68 -22.38
C THR A 91 -3.05 -1.20 -22.70
N PHE A 92 -2.60 -0.42 -21.74
CA PHE A 92 -2.48 1.03 -21.87
C PHE A 92 -1.07 1.50 -22.23
N ASN A 93 -0.10 0.59 -22.32
CA ASN A 93 1.33 0.92 -22.46
C ASN A 93 1.75 1.95 -21.41
N PHE A 94 1.37 1.70 -20.17
CA PHE A 94 1.57 2.61 -19.05
C PHE A 94 2.55 2.00 -18.04
N LYS A 95 3.46 2.80 -17.55
CA LYS A 95 4.37 2.42 -16.46
C LYS A 95 4.46 3.58 -15.46
N PRO A 96 4.28 3.33 -14.14
CA PRO A 96 4.56 4.33 -13.13
C PRO A 96 5.99 4.85 -13.26
N LYS A 97 6.16 6.16 -13.11
CA LYS A 97 7.46 6.85 -13.27
C LYS A 97 8.14 7.11 -11.93
N LYS A 98 7.34 7.21 -10.87
CA LYS A 98 7.83 7.53 -9.53
C LYS A 98 8.25 6.26 -8.80
N THR A 99 9.40 6.36 -8.15
CA THR A 99 9.95 5.29 -7.32
C THR A 99 9.38 5.34 -5.90
N LEU A 100 9.59 4.27 -5.13
CA LEU A 100 9.24 4.26 -3.69
C LEU A 100 9.92 5.41 -2.93
N ASP A 101 11.17 5.76 -3.28
CA ASP A 101 11.88 6.86 -2.63
C ASP A 101 11.22 8.21 -2.93
N ASP A 102 10.79 8.45 -4.17
CA ASP A 102 10.02 9.65 -4.53
C ASP A 102 8.74 9.75 -3.71
N ILE A 103 8.01 8.64 -3.55
CA ILE A 103 6.77 8.57 -2.79
C ILE A 103 7.00 8.92 -1.32
N PHE A 104 8.00 8.31 -0.69
CA PHE A 104 8.30 8.59 0.71
C PHE A 104 8.91 9.97 0.93
N THR A 105 9.65 10.50 -0.03
CA THR A 105 10.15 11.88 0.01
C THR A 105 8.99 12.87 -0.06
N TYR A 106 8.05 12.66 -0.97
CA TYR A 106 6.83 13.45 -1.05
C TYR A 106 6.02 13.37 0.26
N TYR A 107 5.82 12.17 0.79
CA TYR A 107 5.12 11.98 2.07
C TYR A 107 5.78 12.75 3.23
N ARG A 108 7.12 12.70 3.32
CA ARG A 108 7.86 13.44 4.34
C ARG A 108 7.75 14.95 4.20
N SER A 109 7.60 15.46 2.98
CA SER A 109 7.43 16.90 2.72
C SER A 109 6.05 17.45 3.13
N LEU A 110 5.07 16.56 3.36
CA LEU A 110 3.72 16.94 3.80
C LEU A 110 3.60 17.04 5.34
N LYS A 111 4.62 16.60 6.08
CA LYS A 111 4.66 16.69 7.55
C LYS A 111 5.29 18.00 8.01
#